data_40068e60814f6775cb726cb132c92318
#
_entry.id   40068e60814f6775cb726cb132c92318
#
_cell.length_a   1.000
_cell.length_b   1.000
_cell.length_c   1.000
_cell.angle_alpha   90.00
_cell.angle_beta   90.00
_cell.angle_gamma   90.00
#
_symmetry.space_group_name_H-M   'P 1'
#
loop_
_entity.id
_entity.type
_entity.pdbx_description
1 polymer ?
#
loop_
_entity_poly.entity_id
_entity_poly.type
_entity_poly.pdbx_seq_one_letter_code
_entity_poly.pdbx_strand_id
1 'polypeptide(L)'
;MAAMVNAADAPDAEVPYENQSSWTDRLEISVGLTEDLEPTISALTVQPLQQDADGRNTVFTQLSHFSYEQFDDRKNTTNLGLGFRNVSEDNSLLIGANIFYDYEWEEGHQRLGFGLEAKMDRLEFTLNFYDAISDEKAIDANVDELALDGYDVTLRTQLPYMPWATLGLQYYEWDSIDFDDIEGTKISLDMNLTENMDLELGLSDDNDSDSTIFANFTYNFGGNSSRPNMSDGYDTEAFVTGSDMRDHNLDKVRRQNKIITERDSSGVTISRKN
;
A
#
# COMPACT_ATOMS: atom_id res chain seq x y z
N MET A 1 -58.32 -24.27 -30.12
CA MET A 1 -57.07 -23.55 -30.45
C MET A 1 -56.66 -22.75 -29.25
N ALA A 2 -55.78 -23.28 -28.41
CA ALA A 2 -55.26 -22.57 -27.25
C ALA A 2 -53.92 -21.95 -27.64
N ALA A 3 -53.81 -20.64 -27.57
CA ALA A 3 -52.58 -19.93 -27.82
C ALA A 3 -51.63 -20.15 -26.63
N MET A 4 -50.48 -20.75 -26.90
CA MET A 4 -49.36 -20.74 -25.94
C MET A 4 -48.78 -19.31 -25.89
N VAL A 5 -48.88 -18.69 -24.73
CA VAL A 5 -48.16 -17.47 -24.44
C VAL A 5 -46.75 -17.90 -24.09
N ASN A 6 -45.75 -17.52 -24.91
CA ASN A 6 -44.34 -17.62 -24.60
C ASN A 6 -44.10 -16.78 -23.36
N ALA A 7 -43.54 -17.39 -22.31
CA ALA A 7 -42.92 -16.67 -21.22
C ALA A 7 -41.71 -15.95 -21.83
N ALA A 8 -41.83 -14.63 -21.98
CA ALA A 8 -40.71 -13.75 -22.30
C ALA A 8 -39.70 -13.84 -21.17
N ASP A 9 -38.43 -13.96 -21.54
CA ASP A 9 -37.28 -13.93 -20.65
C ASP A 9 -37.43 -12.81 -19.63
N ALA A 10 -37.53 -13.17 -18.34
CA ALA A 10 -37.27 -12.24 -17.28
C ALA A 10 -35.77 -11.92 -17.36
N PRO A 11 -35.36 -10.64 -17.27
CA PRO A 11 -33.95 -10.33 -17.18
C PRO A 11 -33.38 -11.12 -16.00
N ASP A 12 -32.25 -11.78 -16.21
CA ASP A 12 -31.51 -12.45 -15.15
C ASP A 12 -31.34 -11.45 -14.01
N ALA A 13 -31.89 -11.79 -12.85
CA ALA A 13 -31.66 -10.98 -11.67
C ALA A 13 -30.13 -11.01 -11.40
N GLU A 14 -29.47 -9.88 -11.57
CA GLU A 14 -28.06 -9.73 -11.25
C GLU A 14 -27.87 -10.21 -9.79
N VAL A 15 -27.06 -11.26 -9.65
CA VAL A 15 -26.68 -11.75 -8.32
C VAL A 15 -25.87 -10.62 -7.68
N PRO A 16 -26.26 -10.08 -6.51
CA PRO A 16 -25.49 -9.03 -5.86
C PRO A 16 -24.05 -9.49 -5.67
N TYR A 17 -23.10 -8.63 -5.98
CA TYR A 17 -21.69 -8.85 -5.68
C TYR A 17 -21.53 -8.84 -4.14
N GLU A 18 -21.44 -10.04 -3.55
CA GLU A 18 -21.43 -10.21 -2.10
C GLU A 18 -20.02 -10.56 -1.65
N ASN A 19 -19.28 -9.55 -1.18
CA ASN A 19 -17.99 -9.76 -0.54
C ASN A 19 -18.22 -10.20 0.93
N GLN A 20 -18.53 -11.50 1.13
CA GLN A 20 -18.91 -12.11 2.42
C GLN A 20 -17.71 -12.41 3.34
N SER A 21 -16.53 -11.87 3.09
CA SER A 21 -15.38 -12.15 3.94
C SER A 21 -15.53 -11.52 5.34
N SER A 22 -15.10 -12.25 6.37
CA SER A 22 -15.01 -11.74 7.75
C SER A 22 -14.03 -10.56 7.81
N TRP A 23 -14.16 -9.68 8.80
CA TRP A 23 -13.18 -8.60 9.00
C TRP A 23 -11.76 -9.14 9.25
N THR A 24 -11.65 -10.34 9.84
CA THR A 24 -10.38 -11.03 10.07
C THR A 24 -9.71 -11.48 8.77
N ASP A 25 -10.50 -11.79 7.74
CA ASP A 25 -9.99 -12.25 6.46
C ASP A 25 -9.25 -11.14 5.69
N ARG A 26 -9.42 -9.89 6.12
CA ARG A 26 -8.75 -8.70 5.60
C ARG A 26 -7.65 -8.17 6.52
N LEU A 27 -7.20 -8.99 7.45
CA LEU A 27 -6.07 -8.67 8.31
C LEU A 27 -4.77 -9.19 7.69
N GLU A 28 -3.78 -8.32 7.61
CA GLU A 28 -2.41 -8.65 7.21
C GLU A 28 -1.46 -8.42 8.39
N ILE A 29 -0.49 -9.31 8.57
CA ILE A 29 0.66 -9.09 9.46
C ILE A 29 1.91 -9.24 8.62
N SER A 30 2.84 -8.28 8.74
CA SER A 30 4.08 -8.31 7.97
C SER A 30 5.31 -8.18 8.88
N VAL A 31 6.39 -8.80 8.44
CA VAL A 31 7.73 -8.64 9.00
C VAL A 31 8.66 -8.24 7.86
N GLY A 32 9.20 -7.04 7.97
CA GLY A 32 10.21 -6.51 7.06
C GLY A 32 11.60 -6.58 7.70
N LEU A 33 12.61 -6.82 6.90
CA LEU A 33 14.02 -6.83 7.28
C LEU A 33 14.80 -6.01 6.25
N THR A 34 15.77 -5.25 6.74
CA THR A 34 16.83 -4.64 5.95
C THR A 34 18.12 -5.44 6.09
N GLU A 35 19.17 -5.09 5.38
CA GLU A 35 20.49 -5.72 5.48
C GLU A 35 21.09 -5.61 6.89
N ASP A 36 20.75 -4.58 7.66
CA ASP A 36 21.16 -4.40 9.06
C ASP A 36 20.37 -5.28 10.03
N LEU A 37 19.44 -6.08 9.53
CA LEU A 37 18.55 -6.96 10.29
C LEU A 37 17.64 -6.23 11.29
N GLU A 38 17.34 -4.96 11.05
CA GLU A 38 16.41 -4.18 11.85
C GLU A 38 14.96 -4.51 11.44
N PRO A 39 14.18 -5.18 12.31
CA PRO A 39 12.88 -5.64 11.90
C PRO A 39 11.85 -4.51 11.93
N THR A 40 11.09 -4.38 10.85
CA THR A 40 9.82 -3.68 10.82
C THR A 40 8.70 -4.71 11.02
N ILE A 41 7.83 -4.49 11.98
CA ILE A 41 6.64 -5.33 12.21
C ILE A 41 5.42 -4.47 11.94
N SER A 42 4.45 -5.00 11.20
CA SER A 42 3.21 -4.27 10.96
C SER A 42 1.98 -5.15 10.98
N ALA A 43 0.84 -4.52 11.29
CA ALA A 43 -0.48 -5.07 11.11
C ALA A 43 -1.32 -4.07 10.32
N LEU A 44 -2.12 -4.57 9.37
CA LEU A 44 -2.93 -3.75 8.49
C LEU A 44 -4.27 -4.44 8.20
N THR A 45 -5.33 -3.66 8.10
CA THR A 45 -6.63 -4.14 7.63
C THR A 45 -7.32 -3.09 6.77
N VAL A 46 -8.01 -3.55 5.71
CA VAL A 46 -8.88 -2.72 4.87
C VAL A 46 -10.32 -3.21 5.04
N GLN A 47 -11.23 -2.30 5.41
CA GLN A 47 -12.62 -2.65 5.69
C GLN A 47 -13.57 -1.83 4.82
N PRO A 48 -14.56 -2.45 4.16
CA PRO A 48 -15.59 -1.72 3.44
C PRO A 48 -16.49 -1.00 4.44
N LEU A 49 -16.76 0.28 4.19
CA LEU A 49 -17.76 1.06 4.91
C LEU A 49 -19.08 1.10 4.15
N GLN A 50 -19.01 1.19 2.82
CA GLN A 50 -20.13 1.14 1.92
C GLN A 50 -19.68 0.59 0.57
N GLN A 51 -20.49 -0.28 0.00
CA GLN A 51 -20.32 -0.80 -1.36
C GLN A 51 -21.68 -0.87 -2.03
N ASP A 52 -21.76 -0.50 -3.30
CA ASP A 52 -22.98 -0.65 -4.07
C ASP A 52 -23.23 -2.12 -4.47
N ALA A 53 -24.43 -2.42 -4.94
CA ALA A 53 -24.87 -3.80 -5.21
C ALA A 53 -24.10 -4.49 -6.34
N ASP A 54 -23.52 -3.71 -7.27
CA ASP A 54 -22.71 -4.20 -8.37
C ASP A 54 -21.20 -4.19 -8.07
N GLY A 55 -20.83 -3.76 -6.86
CA GLY A 55 -19.43 -3.73 -6.39
C GLY A 55 -18.55 -2.69 -7.08
N ARG A 56 -19.11 -1.72 -7.81
CA ARG A 56 -18.32 -0.74 -8.56
C ARG A 56 -17.88 0.45 -7.74
N ASN A 57 -18.72 0.90 -6.81
CA ASN A 57 -18.38 2.01 -5.93
C ASN A 57 -18.15 1.48 -4.52
N THR A 58 -16.97 1.72 -3.99
CA THR A 58 -16.59 1.26 -2.66
C THR A 58 -16.01 2.42 -1.85
N VAL A 59 -16.61 2.70 -0.70
CA VAL A 59 -16.01 3.51 0.36
C VAL A 59 -15.41 2.55 1.38
N PHE A 60 -14.16 2.77 1.71
CA PHE A 60 -13.42 1.89 2.62
C PHE A 60 -12.64 2.67 3.67
N THR A 61 -12.25 1.98 4.73
CA THR A 61 -11.26 2.47 5.69
C THR A 61 -10.07 1.50 5.74
N GLN A 62 -8.88 2.06 5.91
CA GLN A 62 -7.67 1.30 6.19
C GLN A 62 -7.11 1.72 7.54
N LEU A 63 -6.83 0.75 8.39
CA LEU A 63 -6.13 0.93 9.65
C LEU A 63 -4.83 0.13 9.60
N SER A 64 -3.72 0.76 9.98
CA SER A 64 -2.44 0.06 10.09
C SER A 64 -1.61 0.57 11.26
N HIS A 65 -0.73 -0.30 11.74
CA HIS A 65 0.24 0.01 12.78
C HIS A 65 1.59 -0.58 12.38
N PHE A 66 2.63 0.24 12.44
CA PHE A 66 4.01 -0.11 12.11
C PHE A 66 4.91 0.14 13.29
N SER A 67 5.75 -0.84 13.63
CA SER A 67 6.83 -0.72 14.59
C SER A 67 8.15 -0.96 13.87
N TYR A 68 9.05 0.02 13.89
CA TYR A 68 10.30 0.05 13.10
C TYR A 68 11.41 0.79 13.85
N GLU A 69 12.63 0.68 13.41
CA GLU A 69 13.77 1.46 13.92
C GLU A 69 14.04 2.65 13.02
N GLN A 70 14.36 3.79 13.64
CA GLN A 70 14.79 5.02 13.00
C GLN A 70 15.69 5.79 13.97
N PHE A 71 16.89 6.18 13.53
CA PHE A 71 17.91 6.83 14.36
C PHE A 71 18.29 6.02 15.63
N ASP A 72 18.42 4.70 15.51
CA ASP A 72 18.68 3.75 16.61
C ASP A 72 17.56 3.70 17.68
N ASP A 73 16.40 4.34 17.43
CA ASP A 73 15.24 4.35 18.31
C ASP A 73 14.08 3.55 17.73
N ARG A 74 13.33 2.83 18.59
CA ARG A 74 12.11 2.14 18.18
C ARG A 74 10.96 3.12 18.03
N LYS A 75 10.43 3.28 16.84
CA LYS A 75 9.29 4.13 16.50
C LYS A 75 8.05 3.30 16.21
N ASN A 76 6.89 3.87 16.53
CA ASN A 76 5.59 3.24 16.29
C ASN A 76 4.65 4.23 15.62
N THR A 77 4.18 3.92 14.40
CA THR A 77 3.24 4.78 13.67
C THR A 77 1.91 4.06 13.46
N THR A 78 0.81 4.73 13.77
CA THR A 78 -0.55 4.29 13.45
C THR A 78 -1.13 5.17 12.36
N ASN A 79 -1.71 4.54 11.33
CA ASN A 79 -2.31 5.21 10.18
C ASN A 79 -3.80 4.87 10.12
N LEU A 80 -4.63 5.89 10.00
CA LEU A 80 -6.08 5.73 9.76
C LEU A 80 -6.43 6.43 8.44
N GLY A 81 -6.96 5.66 7.50
CA GLY A 81 -7.34 6.13 6.17
C GLY A 81 -8.80 5.94 5.84
N LEU A 82 -9.30 6.84 5.01
CA LEU A 82 -10.58 6.72 4.30
C LEU A 82 -10.32 6.81 2.81
N GLY A 83 -10.96 5.94 2.03
CA GLY A 83 -10.81 5.95 0.59
C GLY A 83 -12.11 5.67 -0.14
N PHE A 84 -12.11 6.05 -1.40
CA PHE A 84 -13.16 5.77 -2.36
C PHE A 84 -12.54 5.17 -3.62
N ARG A 85 -13.16 4.11 -4.14
CA ARG A 85 -12.80 3.45 -5.39
C ARG A 85 -14.02 3.34 -6.29
N ASN A 86 -13.77 3.54 -7.59
CA ASN A 86 -14.75 3.34 -8.63
C ASN A 86 -14.17 2.44 -9.72
N VAL A 87 -14.93 1.43 -10.12
CA VAL A 87 -14.58 0.50 -11.20
C VAL A 87 -15.41 0.83 -12.43
N SER A 88 -14.76 0.85 -13.61
CA SER A 88 -15.38 1.12 -14.90
C SER A 88 -16.49 0.12 -15.23
N GLU A 89 -17.37 0.47 -16.17
CA GLU A 89 -18.52 -0.38 -16.55
C GLU A 89 -18.11 -1.75 -17.12
N ASP A 90 -16.97 -1.82 -17.77
CA ASP A 90 -16.38 -3.05 -18.31
C ASP A 90 -15.48 -3.80 -17.29
N ASN A 91 -15.43 -3.33 -16.05
CA ASN A 91 -14.63 -3.86 -14.95
C ASN A 91 -13.11 -3.89 -15.21
N SER A 92 -12.60 -3.17 -16.20
CA SER A 92 -11.19 -3.21 -16.61
C SER A 92 -10.28 -2.20 -15.92
N LEU A 93 -10.87 -1.14 -15.34
CA LEU A 93 -10.16 -0.03 -14.71
C LEU A 93 -10.77 0.28 -13.34
N LEU A 94 -9.94 0.32 -12.32
CA LEU A 94 -10.25 0.87 -11.01
C LEU A 94 -9.50 2.20 -10.86
N ILE A 95 -10.21 3.24 -10.43
CA ILE A 95 -9.63 4.50 -9.98
C ILE A 95 -10.01 4.75 -8.53
N GLY A 96 -9.11 5.32 -7.76
CA GLY A 96 -9.34 5.59 -6.35
C GLY A 96 -8.68 6.86 -5.86
N ALA A 97 -9.23 7.37 -4.76
CA ALA A 97 -8.65 8.46 -3.98
C ALA A 97 -8.78 8.17 -2.50
N ASN A 98 -7.81 8.62 -1.73
CA ASN A 98 -7.79 8.39 -0.29
C ASN A 98 -7.17 9.56 0.47
N ILE A 99 -7.47 9.60 1.79
CA ILE A 99 -6.87 10.50 2.75
C ILE A 99 -6.50 9.69 3.99
N PHE A 100 -5.35 10.00 4.57
CA PHE A 100 -4.83 9.36 5.78
C PHE A 100 -4.45 10.39 6.82
N TYR A 101 -4.62 10.00 8.08
CA TYR A 101 -4.01 10.62 9.22
C TYR A 101 -3.04 9.63 9.85
N ASP A 102 -1.78 10.06 10.00
CA ASP A 102 -0.67 9.29 10.55
C ASP A 102 -0.25 9.90 11.89
N TYR A 103 -0.03 9.04 12.88
CA TYR A 103 0.42 9.44 14.22
C TYR A 103 1.58 8.54 14.66
N GLU A 104 2.73 9.15 14.91
CA GLU A 104 3.89 8.51 15.52
C GLU A 104 3.83 8.74 17.03
N TRP A 105 4.05 7.69 17.82
CA TRP A 105 3.69 7.66 19.25
C TRP A 105 4.77 8.20 20.16
N GLU A 106 6.05 8.08 19.79
CA GLU A 106 7.19 8.42 20.64
C GLU A 106 7.33 9.94 20.81
N GLU A 107 7.45 10.66 19.70
CA GLU A 107 7.63 12.11 19.70
C GLU A 107 6.31 12.86 19.41
N GLY A 108 5.29 12.11 18.96
CA GLY A 108 3.98 12.68 18.66
C GLY A 108 3.93 13.42 17.33
N HIS A 109 4.75 13.00 16.35
CA HIS A 109 4.67 13.52 15.00
C HIS A 109 3.34 13.15 14.34
N GLN A 110 2.82 14.05 13.53
CA GLN A 110 1.53 13.92 12.85
C GLN A 110 1.67 14.32 11.39
N ARG A 111 0.98 13.57 10.51
CA ARG A 111 1.03 13.80 9.08
C ARG A 111 -0.33 13.51 8.45
N LEU A 112 -0.73 14.32 7.48
CA LEU A 112 -1.82 14.03 6.55
C LEU A 112 -1.25 13.44 5.26
N GLY A 113 -1.91 12.42 4.71
CA GLY A 113 -1.58 11.84 3.42
C GLY A 113 -2.78 11.94 2.47
N PHE A 114 -2.52 12.24 1.19
CA PHE A 114 -3.52 12.25 0.12
C PHE A 114 -3.02 11.35 -1.00
N GLY A 115 -3.84 10.39 -1.43
CA GLY A 115 -3.45 9.44 -2.45
C GLY A 115 -4.43 9.35 -3.60
N LEU A 116 -3.87 9.09 -4.79
CA LEU A 116 -4.61 8.74 -6.00
C LEU A 116 -4.10 7.40 -6.51
N GLU A 117 -4.98 6.56 -7.02
CA GLU A 117 -4.61 5.26 -7.58
C GLU A 117 -5.38 4.96 -8.86
N ALA A 118 -4.74 4.21 -9.75
CA ALA A 118 -5.36 3.61 -10.93
C ALA A 118 -4.81 2.19 -11.11
N LYS A 119 -5.69 1.21 -11.28
CA LYS A 119 -5.33 -0.21 -11.47
C LYS A 119 -6.00 -0.76 -12.71
N MET A 120 -5.26 -1.54 -13.45
CA MET A 120 -5.69 -2.32 -14.63
C MET A 120 -5.05 -3.71 -14.55
N ASP A 121 -5.45 -4.64 -15.40
CA ASP A 121 -4.94 -6.03 -15.43
C ASP A 121 -3.44 -6.18 -15.13
N ARG A 122 -2.62 -5.29 -15.66
CA ARG A 122 -1.17 -5.41 -15.65
C ARG A 122 -0.44 -4.25 -15.00
N LEU A 123 -1.14 -3.15 -14.80
CA LEU A 123 -0.55 -1.89 -14.38
C LEU A 123 -1.26 -1.37 -13.15
N GLU A 124 -0.49 -0.95 -12.17
CA GLU A 124 -0.95 -0.19 -11.04
C GLU A 124 -0.11 1.09 -10.96
N PHE A 125 -0.78 2.22 -10.85
CA PHE A 125 -0.19 3.52 -10.65
C PHE A 125 -0.70 4.11 -9.35
N THR A 126 0.19 4.64 -8.51
CA THR A 126 -0.17 5.39 -7.31
C THR A 126 0.63 6.67 -7.23
N LEU A 127 -0.01 7.71 -6.67
CA LEU A 127 0.59 9.00 -6.37
C LEU A 127 0.13 9.41 -4.99
N ASN A 128 1.06 9.68 -4.08
CA ASN A 128 0.78 10.10 -2.73
C ASN A 128 1.49 11.42 -2.43
N PHE A 129 0.81 12.28 -1.66
CA PHE A 129 1.35 13.51 -1.09
C PHE A 129 1.23 13.44 0.41
N TYR A 130 2.20 13.98 1.10
CA TYR A 130 2.33 13.96 2.56
C TYR A 130 2.56 15.37 3.08
N ASP A 131 1.80 15.76 4.09
CA ASP A 131 1.82 17.08 4.72
C ASP A 131 2.02 16.88 6.23
N ALA A 132 3.19 17.20 6.75
CA ALA A 132 3.53 17.14 8.15
C ALA A 132 2.82 18.28 8.89
N ILE A 133 1.94 17.93 9.83
CA ILE A 133 1.10 18.89 10.54
C ILE A 133 1.50 19.09 12.00
N SER A 134 2.55 18.40 12.45
CA SER A 134 3.14 18.62 13.78
C SER A 134 4.28 19.63 13.74
N ASP A 135 4.40 20.41 14.79
CA ASP A 135 5.56 21.24 14.99
C ASP A 135 6.80 20.40 15.27
N GLU A 136 7.98 21.01 15.12
CA GLU A 136 9.28 20.48 15.55
C GLU A 136 9.24 20.02 17.02
N LYS A 137 9.93 18.93 17.33
CA LYS A 137 9.97 18.29 18.65
C LYS A 137 11.39 18.28 19.21
N ALA A 138 11.58 18.87 20.39
CA ALA A 138 12.83 18.73 21.13
C ALA A 138 12.89 17.32 21.74
N ILE A 139 13.78 16.48 21.23
CA ILE A 139 13.95 15.08 21.67
C ILE A 139 15.09 14.92 22.68
N ASP A 140 16.06 15.82 22.68
CA ASP A 140 17.12 15.90 23.66
C ASP A 140 17.53 17.37 23.86
N ALA A 141 18.46 17.67 24.77
CA ALA A 141 18.88 19.02 25.17
C ALA A 141 19.36 19.90 24.00
N ASN A 142 19.81 19.32 22.90
CA ASN A 142 20.31 20.02 21.71
C ASN A 142 19.95 19.28 20.42
N VAL A 143 18.92 18.45 20.40
CA VAL A 143 18.48 17.71 19.23
C VAL A 143 16.99 17.93 19.04
N ASP A 144 16.64 18.48 17.91
CA ASP A 144 15.28 18.68 17.47
C ASP A 144 14.95 17.69 16.33
N GLU A 145 13.72 17.20 16.28
CA GLU A 145 13.23 16.29 15.25
C GLU A 145 12.00 16.89 14.56
N LEU A 146 12.01 16.88 13.24
CA LEU A 146 10.95 17.43 12.41
C LEU A 146 10.41 16.36 11.45
N ALA A 147 9.09 16.25 11.32
CA ALA A 147 8.45 15.43 10.28
C ALA A 147 8.49 16.16 8.94
N LEU A 148 8.82 15.43 7.87
CA LEU A 148 8.99 15.99 6.54
C LEU A 148 7.72 15.88 5.68
N ASP A 149 7.48 16.92 4.90
CA ASP A 149 6.58 16.89 3.75
C ASP A 149 7.19 16.07 2.63
N GLY A 150 6.38 15.67 1.65
CA GLY A 150 6.92 14.97 0.50
C GLY A 150 5.87 14.30 -0.36
N TYR A 151 6.34 13.53 -1.34
CA TYR A 151 5.47 12.75 -2.21
C TYR A 151 6.16 11.47 -2.68
N ASP A 152 5.37 10.51 -3.12
CA ASP A 152 5.84 9.36 -3.87
C ASP A 152 4.98 9.05 -5.08
N VAL A 153 5.61 8.49 -6.10
CA VAL A 153 4.97 7.97 -7.32
C VAL A 153 5.40 6.54 -7.51
N THR A 154 4.46 5.63 -7.66
CA THR A 154 4.75 4.21 -7.88
C THR A 154 4.08 3.69 -9.15
N LEU A 155 4.85 2.99 -9.97
CA LEU A 155 4.37 2.21 -11.09
C LEU A 155 4.66 0.73 -10.83
N ARG A 156 3.67 -0.13 -11.02
CA ARG A 156 3.81 -1.58 -10.86
C ARG A 156 3.28 -2.30 -12.09
N THR A 157 3.93 -3.39 -12.46
CA THR A 157 3.53 -4.20 -13.61
C THR A 157 3.72 -5.68 -13.34
N GLN A 158 2.74 -6.49 -13.78
CA GLN A 158 2.86 -7.95 -13.77
C GLN A 158 4.06 -8.40 -14.61
N LEU A 159 4.82 -9.39 -14.12
CA LEU A 159 5.88 -10.01 -14.91
C LEU A 159 5.32 -10.97 -15.96
N PRO A 160 5.92 -11.01 -17.17
CA PRO A 160 5.48 -11.94 -18.22
C PRO A 160 5.55 -13.41 -17.75
N TYR A 161 4.53 -14.20 -18.05
CA TYR A 161 4.41 -15.62 -17.70
C TYR A 161 4.36 -15.93 -16.19
N MET A 162 4.46 -14.92 -15.33
CA MET A 162 4.43 -15.05 -13.87
C MET A 162 3.30 -14.18 -13.30
N PRO A 163 2.03 -14.61 -13.39
CA PRO A 163 0.90 -13.80 -12.92
C PRO A 163 0.92 -13.56 -11.40
N TRP A 164 1.71 -14.33 -10.68
CA TRP A 164 1.93 -14.22 -9.25
C TRP A 164 3.07 -13.26 -8.85
N ALA A 165 3.75 -12.64 -9.83
CA ALA A 165 4.88 -11.75 -9.60
C ALA A 165 4.66 -10.37 -10.24
N THR A 166 4.94 -9.32 -9.49
CA THR A 166 4.79 -7.92 -9.89
C THR A 166 6.08 -7.15 -9.64
N LEU A 167 6.59 -6.47 -10.66
CA LEU A 167 7.71 -5.55 -10.54
C LEU A 167 7.16 -4.15 -10.18
N GLY A 168 7.73 -3.52 -9.15
CA GLY A 168 7.45 -2.17 -8.72
C GLY A 168 8.64 -1.24 -8.93
N LEU A 169 8.35 -0.02 -9.35
CA LEU A 169 9.28 1.09 -9.40
C LEU A 169 8.63 2.28 -8.70
N GLN A 170 9.29 2.82 -7.68
CA GLN A 170 8.84 3.99 -6.93
C GLN A 170 9.92 5.07 -6.99
N TYR A 171 9.51 6.31 -7.15
CA TYR A 171 10.29 7.52 -6.87
C TYR A 171 9.65 8.22 -5.68
N TYR A 172 10.46 8.82 -4.82
CA TYR A 172 9.99 9.61 -3.69
C TYR A 172 10.91 10.82 -3.47
N GLU A 173 10.33 11.87 -2.87
CA GLU A 173 11.02 13.08 -2.47
C GLU A 173 10.44 13.55 -1.13
N TRP A 174 11.32 13.94 -0.22
CA TRP A 174 10.99 14.49 1.08
C TRP A 174 11.67 15.84 1.23
N ASP A 175 10.87 16.86 1.48
CA ASP A 175 11.32 18.25 1.58
C ASP A 175 12.02 18.45 2.93
N SER A 176 13.34 18.56 2.93
CA SER A 176 14.14 18.86 4.10
C SER A 176 14.15 20.37 4.36
N ILE A 177 14.17 20.78 5.65
CA ILE A 177 14.22 22.19 6.03
C ILE A 177 15.65 22.64 6.29
N ASP A 178 16.44 21.78 6.93
CA ASP A 178 17.80 22.11 7.40
C ASP A 178 18.89 21.51 6.50
N PHE A 179 18.52 20.56 5.59
CA PHE A 179 19.44 19.85 4.71
C PHE A 179 18.97 19.90 3.24
N ASP A 180 19.68 19.20 2.38
CA ASP A 180 19.23 18.96 1.01
C ASP A 180 18.01 18.00 1.00
N ASP A 181 17.07 18.20 0.10
CA ASP A 181 15.91 17.33 -0.05
C ASP A 181 16.33 15.88 -0.26
N ILE A 182 15.58 14.94 0.32
CA ILE A 182 15.85 13.52 0.18
C ILE A 182 15.13 13.00 -1.05
N GLU A 183 15.88 12.68 -2.09
CA GLU A 183 15.37 12.11 -3.33
C GLU A 183 15.81 10.66 -3.47
N GLY A 184 14.86 9.76 -3.76
CA GLY A 184 15.21 8.36 -3.86
C GLY A 184 14.33 7.54 -4.81
N THR A 185 14.82 6.34 -5.08
CA THR A 185 14.13 5.33 -5.89
C THR A 185 14.09 3.99 -5.16
N LYS A 186 12.98 3.26 -5.35
CA LYS A 186 12.82 1.91 -4.84
C LYS A 186 12.39 1.00 -5.99
N ILE A 187 13.09 -0.12 -6.14
CA ILE A 187 12.70 -1.20 -7.06
C ILE A 187 12.30 -2.38 -6.21
N SER A 188 11.14 -2.97 -6.47
CA SER A 188 10.65 -4.13 -5.75
C SER A 188 10.13 -5.22 -6.67
N LEU A 189 10.24 -6.47 -6.19
CA LEU A 189 9.60 -7.65 -6.75
C LEU A 189 8.66 -8.21 -5.69
N ASP A 190 7.37 -8.08 -5.94
CA ASP A 190 6.32 -8.64 -5.10
C ASP A 190 5.88 -9.99 -5.64
N MET A 191 5.80 -10.99 -4.80
CA MET A 191 5.48 -12.37 -5.16
C MET A 191 4.39 -12.92 -4.24
N ASN A 192 3.29 -13.38 -4.81
CA ASN A 192 2.29 -14.15 -4.08
C ASN A 192 2.80 -15.60 -3.98
N LEU A 193 3.33 -16.01 -2.83
CA LEU A 193 3.89 -17.35 -2.64
C LEU A 193 2.80 -18.41 -2.53
N THR A 194 1.75 -18.08 -1.79
CA THR A 194 0.54 -18.89 -1.59
C THR A 194 -0.67 -17.97 -1.48
N GLU A 195 -1.86 -18.52 -1.32
CA GLU A 195 -3.10 -17.73 -1.07
C GLU A 195 -2.98 -16.81 0.16
N ASN A 196 -2.13 -17.17 1.15
CA ASN A 196 -2.00 -16.46 2.41
C ASN A 196 -0.65 -15.76 2.60
N MET A 197 0.33 -15.99 1.72
CA MET A 197 1.70 -15.55 1.97
C MET A 197 2.25 -14.80 0.79
N ASP A 198 2.72 -13.58 1.06
CA ASP A 198 3.40 -12.72 0.08
C ASP A 198 4.83 -12.45 0.52
N LEU A 199 5.71 -12.28 -0.45
CA LEU A 199 7.09 -11.86 -0.27
C LEU A 199 7.39 -10.68 -1.20
N GLU A 200 7.86 -9.58 -0.63
CA GLU A 200 8.43 -8.45 -1.37
C GLU A 200 9.95 -8.44 -1.14
N LEU A 201 10.71 -8.41 -2.23
CA LEU A 201 12.15 -8.18 -2.20
C LEU A 201 12.44 -6.87 -2.93
N GLY A 202 13.38 -6.08 -2.45
CA GLY A 202 13.68 -4.84 -3.14
C GLY A 202 14.98 -4.18 -2.74
N LEU A 203 15.28 -3.12 -3.46
CA LEU A 203 16.40 -2.21 -3.27
C LEU A 203 15.83 -0.79 -3.21
N SER A 204 16.24 -0.03 -2.21
CA SER A 204 16.02 1.40 -2.08
C SER A 204 17.35 2.11 -2.14
N ASP A 205 17.39 3.23 -2.86
CA ASP A 205 18.57 4.06 -3.03
C ASP A 205 18.14 5.54 -3.00
N ASP A 206 18.77 6.34 -2.16
CA ASP A 206 18.53 7.77 -2.06
C ASP A 206 19.84 8.55 -1.87
N ASN A 207 19.75 9.89 -1.94
CA ASN A 207 20.90 10.77 -1.83
C ASN A 207 21.35 11.02 -0.39
N ASP A 208 20.60 10.57 0.62
CA ASP A 208 20.89 10.78 2.05
C ASP A 208 21.53 9.55 2.71
N SER A 209 21.27 8.34 2.16
CA SER A 209 21.71 7.08 2.75
C SER A 209 22.32 6.13 1.71
N ASP A 210 23.07 5.13 2.19
CA ASP A 210 23.55 4.04 1.33
C ASP A 210 22.36 3.20 0.79
N SER A 211 22.56 2.61 -0.40
CA SER A 211 21.56 1.70 -0.99
C SER A 211 21.22 0.57 -0.05
N THR A 212 19.94 0.34 0.22
CA THR A 212 19.46 -0.65 1.19
C THR A 212 18.68 -1.77 0.51
N ILE A 213 19.08 -3.02 0.75
CA ILE A 213 18.32 -4.21 0.35
C ILE A 213 17.30 -4.51 1.46
N PHE A 214 16.07 -4.81 1.06
CA PHE A 214 15.02 -5.17 2.01
C PHE A 214 14.24 -6.40 1.54
N ALA A 215 13.62 -7.09 2.52
CA ALA A 215 12.68 -8.16 2.33
C ALA A 215 11.49 -7.99 3.26
N ASN A 216 10.26 -8.02 2.73
CA ASN A 216 9.02 -8.00 3.51
C ASN A 216 8.25 -9.30 3.32
N PHE A 217 7.94 -9.97 4.40
CA PHE A 217 7.12 -11.15 4.44
C PHE A 217 5.75 -10.82 5.03
N THR A 218 4.68 -11.10 4.29
CA THR A 218 3.30 -10.80 4.70
C THR A 218 2.48 -12.07 4.81
N TYR A 219 1.71 -12.18 5.89
CA TYR A 219 0.69 -13.21 6.08
C TYR A 219 -0.70 -12.57 6.07
N ASN A 220 -1.57 -13.04 5.15
CA ASN A 220 -2.95 -12.63 4.96
C ASN A 220 -3.89 -13.66 5.58
N PHE A 221 -4.68 -13.28 6.59
CA PHE A 221 -5.49 -14.24 7.34
C PHE A 221 -6.60 -14.88 6.53
N GLY A 222 -7.23 -14.16 5.64
CA GLY A 222 -8.30 -14.69 4.78
C GLY A 222 -7.83 -15.42 3.54
N GLY A 223 -6.58 -15.21 3.19
CA GLY A 223 -6.07 -15.64 1.88
C GLY A 223 -6.73 -14.90 0.72
N ASN A 224 -6.27 -15.15 -0.46
CA ASN A 224 -6.89 -14.65 -1.68
C ASN A 224 -6.81 -15.72 -2.78
N SER A 225 -7.80 -16.60 -2.83
CA SER A 225 -7.88 -17.67 -3.82
C SER A 225 -8.12 -17.17 -5.26
N SER A 226 -8.54 -15.90 -5.43
CA SER A 226 -8.71 -15.28 -6.75
C SER A 226 -7.39 -14.79 -7.33
N ARG A 227 -6.34 -14.60 -6.49
CA ARG A 227 -5.03 -14.14 -6.94
C ARG A 227 -4.17 -15.32 -7.35
N PRO A 228 -3.57 -15.29 -8.55
CA PRO A 228 -2.54 -16.25 -8.91
C PRO A 228 -1.42 -16.26 -7.87
N ASN A 229 -0.91 -17.42 -7.52
CA ASN A 229 0.19 -17.61 -6.59
C ASN A 229 1.25 -18.54 -7.18
N MET A 230 2.45 -18.57 -6.58
CA MET A 230 3.60 -19.32 -7.11
C MET A 230 3.32 -20.83 -7.27
N SER A 231 2.38 -21.39 -6.48
CA SER A 231 2.01 -22.82 -6.61
C SER A 231 1.21 -23.12 -7.87
N ASP A 232 0.62 -22.10 -8.52
CA ASP A 232 -0.07 -22.26 -9.81
C ASP A 232 0.91 -22.40 -10.99
N GLY A 233 2.19 -22.06 -10.75
CA GLY A 233 3.25 -22.19 -11.73
C GLY A 233 3.32 -21.01 -12.71
N TYR A 234 3.81 -21.30 -13.92
CA TYR A 234 3.94 -20.32 -14.99
C TYR A 234 2.77 -20.40 -15.93
N ASP A 235 2.29 -19.24 -16.40
CA ASP A 235 1.26 -19.19 -17.43
C ASP A 235 1.84 -19.51 -18.83
N THR A 236 0.99 -19.95 -19.74
CA THR A 236 1.31 -20.14 -21.16
C THR A 236 1.27 -18.84 -21.95
N GLU A 237 0.51 -17.89 -21.48
CA GLU A 237 0.43 -16.53 -22.04
C GLU A 237 1.34 -15.57 -21.25
N ALA A 238 1.92 -14.60 -21.96
CA ALA A 238 2.83 -13.65 -21.33
C ALA A 238 2.15 -12.82 -20.24
N PHE A 239 0.86 -12.53 -20.40
CA PHE A 239 0.09 -11.74 -19.45
C PHE A 239 -1.33 -12.27 -19.32
N VAL A 240 -1.82 -12.34 -18.10
CA VAL A 240 -3.23 -12.54 -17.80
C VAL A 240 -4.00 -11.27 -18.19
N THR A 241 -5.15 -11.44 -18.82
CA THR A 241 -6.04 -10.34 -19.22
C THR A 241 -7.48 -10.65 -18.84
N GLY A 242 -8.28 -9.60 -18.63
CA GLY A 242 -9.69 -9.73 -18.31
C GLY A 242 -9.96 -9.96 -16.82
N SER A 243 -9.04 -9.50 -15.96
CA SER A 243 -9.26 -9.48 -14.51
C SER A 243 -10.42 -8.54 -14.17
N ASP A 244 -11.25 -8.95 -13.24
CA ASP A 244 -12.31 -8.07 -12.72
C ASP A 244 -11.76 -7.15 -11.65
N MET A 245 -11.65 -5.86 -11.95
CA MET A 245 -11.09 -4.88 -11.01
C MET A 245 -11.93 -4.70 -9.73
N ARG A 246 -13.16 -5.23 -9.66
CA ARG A 246 -13.96 -5.24 -8.44
C ARG A 246 -13.32 -6.10 -7.34
N ASP A 247 -12.56 -7.12 -7.71
CA ASP A 247 -11.82 -7.98 -6.77
C ASP A 247 -10.70 -7.21 -6.05
N HIS A 248 -10.29 -6.05 -6.58
CA HIS A 248 -9.27 -5.17 -6.04
C HIS A 248 -9.81 -4.00 -5.19
N ASN A 249 -11.13 -3.94 -4.98
CA ASN A 249 -11.78 -2.86 -4.23
C ASN A 249 -11.32 -2.73 -2.77
N LEU A 250 -10.82 -3.82 -2.19
CA LEU A 250 -10.35 -3.87 -0.81
C LEU A 250 -8.86 -4.21 -0.70
N ASP A 251 -8.10 -4.06 -1.79
CA ASP A 251 -6.64 -4.09 -1.72
C ASP A 251 -6.13 -2.96 -0.81
N LYS A 252 -5.00 -3.20 -0.15
CA LYS A 252 -4.35 -2.14 0.64
C LYS A 252 -3.93 -0.96 -0.23
N VAL A 253 -4.08 0.24 0.31
CA VAL A 253 -3.52 1.45 -0.31
C VAL A 253 -2.00 1.39 -0.18
N ARG A 254 -1.30 1.59 -1.31
CA ARG A 254 0.16 1.63 -1.36
C ARG A 254 0.64 3.04 -1.13
N ARG A 255 1.38 3.22 -0.04
CA ARG A 255 1.88 4.52 0.40
C ARG A 255 3.04 4.36 1.39
N GLN A 256 3.74 5.45 1.68
CA GLN A 256 4.66 5.49 2.82
C GLN A 256 3.88 5.59 4.13
N ASN A 257 3.96 4.54 4.95
CA ASN A 257 3.22 4.44 6.22
C ASN A 257 4.03 4.94 7.43
N LYS A 258 5.36 4.91 7.35
CA LYS A 258 6.23 5.48 8.37
C LYS A 258 6.31 6.99 8.17
N ILE A 259 6.30 7.78 9.23
CA ILE A 259 6.58 9.23 9.14
C ILE A 259 8.09 9.38 8.95
N ILE A 260 8.47 10.07 7.90
CA ILE A 260 9.88 10.40 7.64
C ILE A 260 10.21 11.66 8.42
N THR A 261 11.31 11.63 9.16
CA THR A 261 11.75 12.76 10.00
C THR A 261 13.21 13.06 9.75
N GLU A 262 13.60 14.30 9.96
CA GLU A 262 14.99 14.72 10.06
C GLU A 262 15.34 15.14 11.50
N ARG A 263 16.62 15.07 11.86
CA ARG A 263 17.13 15.52 13.15
C ARG A 263 18.21 16.58 12.95
N ASP A 264 18.02 17.76 13.54
CA ASP A 264 19.07 18.75 13.68
C ASP A 264 19.66 18.72 15.09
N SER A 265 20.99 18.83 15.17
CA SER A 265 21.68 19.02 16.43
C SER A 265 22.41 20.35 16.40
N SER A 266 22.14 21.22 17.34
CA SER A 266 22.82 22.51 17.46
C SER A 266 24.35 22.32 17.65
N GLY A 267 25.08 22.12 16.54
CA GLY A 267 26.52 21.98 16.47
C GLY A 267 27.09 20.75 15.76
N VAL A 268 26.32 19.74 15.43
CA VAL A 268 26.78 18.58 14.63
C VAL A 268 25.61 18.05 13.80
N THR A 269 25.72 18.10 12.50
CA THR A 269 24.78 17.46 11.59
C THR A 269 24.83 15.95 11.79
N ILE A 270 23.71 15.33 12.18
CA ILE A 270 23.58 13.88 12.25
C ILE A 270 22.75 13.46 11.05
N SER A 271 23.41 13.06 9.95
CA SER A 271 22.73 12.42 8.86
C SER A 271 22.12 11.08 9.32
N ARG A 272 20.95 10.77 8.80
CA ARG A 272 20.26 9.49 9.02
C ARG A 272 21.19 8.35 8.59
N LYS A 273 21.53 7.49 9.52
CA LYS A 273 22.12 6.19 9.20
C LYS A 273 21.00 5.16 9.22
N ASN A 274 20.71 4.62 8.04
CA ASN A 274 19.77 3.49 7.92
C ASN A 274 20.43 2.22 8.37
#